data_1a75f3e54738b56d77719fc31f85ff0d
#
_entry.id   1a75f3e54738b56d77719fc31f85ff0d
#
_cell.length_a   1.000
_cell.length_b   1.000
_cell.length_c   1.000
_cell.angle_alpha   90.00
_cell.angle_beta   90.00
_cell.angle_gamma   90.00
#
_symmetry.space_group_name_H-M   'P 1'
#
loop_
_entity.id
_entity.type
_entity.pdbx_description
1 polymer ?
#
loop_
_entity_poly.entity_id
_entity_poly.type
_entity_poly.pdbx_seq_one_letter_code
_entity_poly.pdbx_strand_id
1 'polypeptide(L)'
;MADKTADKSKEKKPKKPQQVYTLLVEIGRKEGDGLPKGATGAALVIYASGVDEEEAVRETVAILKQADTAPLDVTGYGTLEERLELGHDIPEEERELMARALVENSVIVAQMEPYFEGQGYKSESEH
;
A
#
# COMPACT_ATOMS: atom_id res chain seq x y z
N MET A 1 -14.36 -33.35 -16.06
CA MET A 1 -14.58 -33.13 -15.83
C MET A 1 -14.27 -32.83 -15.53
N ALA A 2 -14.36 -32.67 -15.36
CA ALA A 2 -14.41 -32.41 -14.97
C ALA A 2 -14.07 -32.00 -14.68
N ASP A 3 -13.85 -32.14 -14.49
CA ASP A 3 -13.78 -31.84 -14.14
C ASP A 3 -13.35 -31.37 -13.95
N LYS A 4 -13.26 -31.37 -13.71
CA LYS A 4 -13.17 -31.11 -13.33
C LYS A 4 -12.73 -30.59 -13.04
N THR A 5 -12.57 -30.72 -12.88
CA THR A 5 -12.56 -30.40 -12.48
C THR A 5 -12.11 -29.84 -12.22
N ALA A 6 -11.97 -29.86 -12.04
CA ALA A 6 -11.96 -29.47 -11.67
C ALA A 6 -11.62 -28.81 -11.59
N ASP A 7 -11.44 -28.81 -11.61
CA ASP A 7 -11.58 -28.26 -11.45
C ASP A 7 -11.77 -27.78 -11.33
N LYS A 8 -11.80 -27.85 -11.08
CA LYS A 8 -12.26 -27.42 -10.79
C LYS A 8 -12.35 -27.05 -10.08
N SER A 9 -11.98 -27.14 -9.46
CA SER A 9 -12.09 -26.80 -8.63
C SER A 9 -11.77 -26.00 -8.18
N LYS A 10 -11.24 -25.38 -8.18
CA LYS A 10 -11.11 -24.57 -7.78
C LYS A 10 -11.64 -23.73 -8.05
N GLU A 11 -11.88 -23.63 -8.58
CA GLU A 11 -12.57 -22.92 -8.84
C GLU A 11 -13.69 -23.12 -8.57
N LYS A 12 -14.08 -23.87 -8.11
CA LYS A 12 -15.10 -24.04 -7.65
C LYS A 12 -15.29 -23.40 -6.48
N LYS A 13 -14.48 -23.13 -5.61
CA LYS A 13 -14.75 -22.33 -4.58
C LYS A 13 -14.76 -20.96 -5.01
N PRO A 14 -15.62 -20.10 -4.54
CA PRO A 14 -15.68 -18.72 -5.01
C PRO A 14 -14.43 -18.00 -4.62
N LYS A 15 -13.93 -17.18 -5.50
CA LYS A 15 -12.80 -16.40 -5.20
C LYS A 15 -13.22 -15.21 -4.42
N LYS A 16 -12.39 -14.78 -3.51
CA LYS A 16 -12.65 -13.55 -2.80
C LYS A 16 -12.53 -12.39 -3.77
N PRO A 17 -13.37 -11.39 -3.64
CA PRO A 17 -13.28 -10.23 -4.54
C PRO A 17 -12.03 -9.43 -4.22
N GLN A 18 -11.52 -8.77 -5.24
CA GLN A 18 -10.44 -7.83 -5.05
C GLN A 18 -10.94 -6.64 -4.26
N GLN A 19 -10.11 -6.13 -3.39
CA GLN A 19 -10.40 -4.94 -2.63
C GLN A 19 -9.17 -4.07 -2.62
N VAL A 20 -9.29 -2.84 -2.14
CA VAL A 20 -8.14 -1.95 -2.08
C VAL A 20 -7.83 -1.70 -0.62
N TYR A 21 -6.57 -1.87 -0.27
CA TYR A 21 -6.12 -1.70 1.10
C TYR A 21 -5.23 -0.47 1.19
N THR A 22 -5.40 0.29 2.26
CA THR A 22 -4.52 1.43 2.52
C THR A 22 -3.36 0.93 3.35
N LEU A 23 -2.15 1.21 2.89
CA LEU A 23 -0.95 0.78 3.58
C LEU A 23 -0.06 1.98 3.84
N LEU A 24 0.57 1.99 5.01
CA LEU A 24 1.59 2.98 5.30
C LEU A 24 2.92 2.24 5.27
N VAL A 25 3.82 2.64 4.41
CA VAL A 25 5.09 1.96 4.25
C VAL A 25 6.22 2.91 4.60
N GLU A 26 7.10 2.47 5.49
CA GLU A 26 8.28 3.25 5.79
C GLU A 26 9.43 2.68 5.00
N ILE A 27 10.16 3.53 4.31
CA ILE A 27 11.29 3.10 3.51
C ILE A 27 12.56 3.79 4.01
N GLY A 28 13.67 3.07 3.88
CA GLY A 28 14.98 3.62 4.20
C GLY A 28 15.65 4.13 2.95
N ARG A 29 16.96 4.26 2.99
CA ARG A 29 17.71 4.75 1.84
C ARG A 29 18.29 3.59 1.06
N LYS A 30 18.36 3.79 -0.23
CA LYS A 30 18.98 2.83 -1.12
C LYS A 30 19.39 3.59 -2.35
N GLU A 31 20.48 3.17 -2.97
CA GLU A 31 20.96 3.85 -4.14
C GLU A 31 19.92 3.77 -5.25
N GLY A 32 19.61 4.86 -5.86
CA GLY A 32 18.61 4.88 -6.93
C GLY A 32 17.18 5.01 -6.43
N ASP A 33 16.98 5.29 -5.13
CA ASP A 33 15.65 5.29 -4.57
C ASP A 33 14.83 6.53 -4.91
N GLY A 34 15.45 7.54 -5.50
CA GLY A 34 14.69 8.73 -5.90
C GLY A 34 14.35 9.69 -4.78
N LEU A 35 14.78 9.41 -3.56
CA LEU A 35 14.48 10.32 -2.45
C LEU A 35 15.37 11.55 -2.51
N PRO A 36 14.91 12.66 -1.94
CA PRO A 36 15.70 13.89 -1.97
C PRO A 36 17.02 13.71 -1.26
N LYS A 37 17.99 14.51 -1.68
CA LYS A 37 19.28 14.47 -1.06
C LYS A 37 19.14 14.88 0.39
N GLY A 38 19.79 14.16 1.25
CA GLY A 38 19.72 14.43 2.68
C GLY A 38 18.58 13.74 3.41
N ALA A 39 17.67 13.14 2.68
CA ALA A 39 16.59 12.42 3.34
C ALA A 39 17.13 11.15 3.97
N THR A 40 16.60 10.79 5.14
CA THR A 40 17.01 9.57 5.83
C THR A 40 16.04 8.42 5.55
N GLY A 41 14.94 8.70 4.89
CA GLY A 41 13.94 7.71 4.53
C GLY A 41 12.67 8.44 4.16
N ALA A 42 11.56 7.74 4.13
CA ALA A 42 10.28 8.37 3.81
C ALA A 42 9.13 7.50 4.28
N ALA A 43 7.96 8.11 4.41
CA ALA A 43 6.73 7.39 4.64
C ALA A 43 5.89 7.48 3.37
N LEU A 44 5.32 6.36 2.95
CA LEU A 44 4.48 6.31 1.76
C LEU A 44 3.08 5.89 2.16
N VAL A 45 2.09 6.60 1.64
CA VAL A 45 0.70 6.13 1.75
C VAL A 45 0.38 5.47 0.44
N ILE A 46 -0.03 4.22 0.49
CA ILE A 46 -0.20 3.41 -0.69
C ILE A 46 -1.58 2.78 -0.71
N TYR A 47 -2.20 2.76 -1.88
CA TYR A 47 -3.44 2.04 -2.11
C TYR A 47 -3.11 0.85 -2.99
N ALA A 48 -3.33 -0.34 -2.47
CA ALA A 48 -2.93 -1.56 -3.15
C ALA A 48 -4.09 -2.52 -3.26
N SER A 49 -4.29 -3.08 -4.43
CA SER A 49 -5.36 -4.03 -4.67
C SER A 49 -4.92 -5.42 -4.26
N GLY A 50 -5.83 -6.20 -3.72
CA GLY A 50 -5.55 -7.60 -3.37
C GLY A 50 -6.81 -8.28 -2.90
N VAL A 51 -6.78 -9.60 -2.85
CA VAL A 51 -7.91 -10.34 -2.32
C VAL A 51 -7.91 -10.31 -0.80
N ASP A 52 -6.77 -10.01 -0.20
CA ASP A 52 -6.68 -9.77 1.22
C ASP A 52 -5.51 -8.83 1.46
N GLU A 53 -5.35 -8.40 2.71
CA GLU A 53 -4.32 -7.43 3.01
C GLU A 53 -2.93 -8.03 2.82
N GLU A 54 -2.78 -9.30 3.09
CA GLU A 54 -1.50 -9.95 2.95
C GLU A 54 -1.02 -9.90 1.50
N GLU A 55 -1.92 -10.14 0.55
CA GLU A 55 -1.56 -10.05 -0.84
C GLU A 55 -1.21 -8.61 -1.21
N ALA A 56 -1.99 -7.64 -0.73
CA ALA A 56 -1.71 -6.24 -1.01
C ALA A 56 -0.33 -5.84 -0.51
N VAL A 57 0.04 -6.30 0.69
CA VAL A 57 1.35 -6.02 1.25
C VAL A 57 2.45 -6.66 0.40
N ARG A 58 2.25 -7.90 0.02
CA ARG A 58 3.26 -8.63 -0.75
C ARG A 58 3.52 -7.96 -2.09
N GLU A 59 2.45 -7.55 -2.78
CA GLU A 59 2.59 -6.89 -4.06
C GLU A 59 3.25 -5.53 -3.91
N THR A 60 2.92 -4.81 -2.85
CA THR A 60 3.50 -3.51 -2.60
C THR A 60 5.00 -3.63 -2.36
N VAL A 61 5.41 -4.57 -1.53
CA VAL A 61 6.83 -4.75 -1.24
C VAL A 61 7.58 -5.13 -2.50
N ALA A 62 6.99 -6.00 -3.33
CA ALA A 62 7.66 -6.41 -4.56
C ALA A 62 7.87 -5.23 -5.50
N ILE A 63 6.85 -4.39 -5.64
CA ILE A 63 6.94 -3.24 -6.53
C ILE A 63 7.95 -2.23 -6.02
N LEU A 64 7.99 -2.00 -4.70
CA LEU A 64 8.94 -1.06 -4.15
C LEU A 64 10.37 -1.55 -4.33
N LYS A 65 10.59 -2.84 -4.18
CA LYS A 65 11.93 -3.37 -4.40
C LYS A 65 12.34 -3.25 -5.86
N GLN A 66 11.40 -3.43 -6.79
CA GLN A 66 11.71 -3.27 -8.19
C GLN A 66 12.02 -1.82 -8.52
N ALA A 67 11.52 -0.89 -7.75
CA ALA A 67 11.77 0.52 -7.95
C ALA A 67 12.97 1.03 -7.15
N ASP A 68 13.80 0.11 -6.68
CA ASP A 68 15.02 0.46 -5.97
C ASP A 68 14.75 1.21 -4.68
N THR A 69 13.68 0.88 -4.00
CA THR A 69 13.43 1.43 -2.67
C THR A 69 13.67 0.34 -1.64
N ALA A 70 13.84 0.73 -0.41
CA ALA A 70 14.14 -0.20 0.67
C ALA A 70 13.02 -0.20 1.70
N PRO A 71 11.97 -1.01 1.50
CA PRO A 71 10.88 -1.03 2.47
C PRO A 71 11.35 -1.59 3.80
N LEU A 72 11.03 -0.90 4.88
CA LEU A 72 11.43 -1.28 6.21
C LEU A 72 10.27 -1.81 7.03
N ASP A 73 9.11 -1.21 6.88
CA ASP A 73 7.97 -1.58 7.70
C ASP A 73 6.68 -1.24 6.96
N VAL A 74 5.66 -2.07 7.11
CA VAL A 74 4.37 -1.86 6.46
C VAL A 74 3.29 -1.99 7.51
N THR A 75 2.42 -0.99 7.60
CA THR A 75 1.27 -1.02 8.49
C THR A 75 0.02 -0.97 7.64
N GLY A 76 -0.91 -1.90 7.87
CA GLY A 76 -2.15 -1.92 7.12
C GLY A 76 -3.27 -1.23 7.86
N TYR A 77 -4.05 -0.44 7.14
CA TYR A 77 -5.19 0.24 7.72
C TYR A 77 -6.52 -0.29 7.21
N GLY A 78 -6.49 -1.30 6.36
CA GLY A 78 -7.71 -1.94 5.91
C GLY A 78 -8.30 -1.35 4.65
N THR A 79 -9.51 -1.75 4.33
CA THR A 79 -10.20 -1.32 3.13
C THR A 79 -10.85 0.02 3.35
N LEU A 80 -11.38 0.60 2.28
CA LEU A 80 -12.13 1.84 2.38
C LEU A 80 -13.27 1.69 3.38
N GLU A 81 -14.00 0.61 3.29
CA GLU A 81 -15.12 0.42 4.18
C GLU A 81 -14.68 0.31 5.63
N GLU A 82 -13.60 -0.40 5.87
CA GLU A 82 -13.10 -0.54 7.23
C GLU A 82 -12.64 0.80 7.78
N ARG A 83 -11.99 1.60 6.93
CA ARG A 83 -11.54 2.91 7.38
C ARG A 83 -12.71 3.82 7.68
N LEU A 84 -13.77 3.76 6.88
CA LEU A 84 -14.94 4.57 7.12
C LEU A 84 -15.60 4.17 8.43
N GLU A 85 -15.63 2.88 8.73
CA GLU A 85 -16.18 2.41 9.97
C GLU A 85 -15.39 2.89 11.17
N LEU A 86 -14.10 3.11 10.99
CA LEU A 86 -13.27 3.62 12.05
C LEU A 86 -13.34 5.13 12.19
N GLY A 87 -14.14 5.77 11.37
CA GLY A 87 -14.30 7.21 11.45
C GLY A 87 -13.31 8.03 10.65
N HIS A 88 -12.55 7.39 9.77
CA HIS A 88 -11.60 8.13 8.96
C HIS A 88 -12.34 8.97 7.93
N ASP A 89 -11.84 10.17 7.71
CA ASP A 89 -12.39 11.04 6.68
C ASP A 89 -11.57 10.82 5.42
N ILE A 90 -12.20 10.35 4.37
CA ILE A 90 -11.48 10.00 3.15
C ILE A 90 -11.99 10.87 2.01
N PRO A 91 -11.19 11.85 1.60
CA PRO A 91 -11.62 12.79 0.56
C PRO A 91 -11.84 12.10 -0.78
N GLU A 92 -12.58 12.78 -1.62
CA GLU A 92 -12.94 12.23 -2.92
C GLU A 92 -11.72 11.89 -3.76
N GLU A 93 -10.69 12.70 -3.73
CA GLU A 93 -9.50 12.41 -4.51
C GLU A 93 -8.88 11.12 -4.10
N GLU A 94 -8.89 10.79 -2.80
CA GLU A 94 -8.32 9.53 -2.36
C GLU A 94 -9.19 8.36 -2.76
N ARG A 95 -10.52 8.55 -2.73
CA ARG A 95 -11.41 7.50 -3.16
C ARG A 95 -11.23 7.21 -4.65
N GLU A 96 -10.93 8.24 -5.43
CA GLU A 96 -10.69 8.03 -6.84
C GLU A 96 -9.43 7.22 -7.09
N LEU A 97 -8.39 7.48 -6.30
CA LEU A 97 -7.16 6.70 -6.43
C LEU A 97 -7.39 5.25 -6.02
N MET A 98 -8.19 5.04 -4.98
CA MET A 98 -8.51 3.69 -4.57
C MET A 98 -9.30 2.96 -5.66
N ALA A 99 -10.26 3.65 -6.28
CA ALA A 99 -11.03 3.04 -7.35
C ALA A 99 -10.14 2.69 -8.53
N ARG A 100 -9.17 3.54 -8.82
CA ARG A 100 -8.27 3.28 -9.91
C ARG A 100 -7.36 2.10 -9.59
N ALA A 101 -6.88 2.00 -8.34
CA ALA A 101 -6.07 0.86 -7.95
C ALA A 101 -6.85 -0.44 -8.12
N LEU A 102 -8.15 -0.40 -7.82
CA LEU A 102 -8.96 -1.59 -7.95
C LEU A 102 -9.16 -1.96 -9.41
N VAL A 103 -9.54 -1.00 -10.24
CA VAL A 103 -9.80 -1.27 -11.64
C VAL A 103 -8.56 -1.76 -12.35
N GLU A 104 -7.42 -1.19 -12.04
CA GLU A 104 -6.16 -1.57 -12.68
C GLU A 104 -5.46 -2.73 -11.98
N ASN A 105 -5.99 -3.17 -10.85
CA ASN A 105 -5.38 -4.20 -10.03
C ASN A 105 -3.92 -3.83 -9.78
N SER A 106 -3.73 -2.65 -9.22
CA SER A 106 -2.39 -2.09 -9.13
C SER A 106 -2.09 -1.54 -7.75
N VAL A 107 -0.88 -1.06 -7.60
CA VAL A 107 -0.40 -0.43 -6.38
C VAL A 107 -0.13 1.02 -6.74
N ILE A 108 -0.74 1.95 -6.02
CA ILE A 108 -0.61 3.37 -6.29
C ILE A 108 -0.03 4.06 -5.07
N VAL A 109 1.07 4.78 -5.27
CA VAL A 109 1.65 5.59 -4.19
C VAL A 109 0.91 6.91 -4.18
N ALA A 110 0.10 7.12 -3.17
CA ALA A 110 -0.73 8.31 -3.08
C ALA A 110 0.00 9.48 -2.47
N GLN A 111 0.89 9.22 -1.53
CA GLN A 111 1.64 10.29 -0.87
C GLN A 111 3.01 9.79 -0.51
N MET A 112 3.97 10.69 -0.48
CA MET A 112 5.30 10.37 -0.02
C MET A 112 5.80 11.55 0.80
N GLU A 113 6.25 11.26 2.01
CA GLU A 113 6.76 12.30 2.86
C GLU A 113 8.18 11.93 3.30
N PRO A 114 9.20 12.60 2.78
CA PRO A 114 10.57 12.24 3.15
C PRO A 114 10.92 12.71 4.56
N TYR A 115 11.80 11.97 5.19
CA TYR A 115 12.29 12.31 6.52
C TYR A 115 13.68 12.91 6.38
N PHE A 116 13.99 13.90 7.21
CA PHE A 116 15.33 14.47 7.21
C PHE A 116 15.81 14.44 8.65
N GLU A 117 17.10 14.30 8.80
CA GLU A 117 17.65 14.25 10.12
C GLU A 117 17.29 15.49 10.88
N GLY A 118 16.86 15.36 12.11
CA GLY A 118 16.47 16.49 12.90
C GLY A 118 15.06 16.97 12.63
N GLN A 119 14.32 16.26 11.80
CA GLN A 119 12.96 16.62 11.53
C GLN A 119 12.07 15.54 12.07
N GLY A 120 10.97 15.37 11.54
CA GLY A 120 10.10 14.34 11.97
C GLY A 120 9.77 14.53 13.41
N TYR A 121 10.00 13.53 14.19
CA TYR A 121 9.58 13.62 15.55
C TYR A 121 10.25 14.73 16.31
N LYS A 122 11.38 15.27 15.76
CA LYS A 122 11.92 16.30 16.43
C LYS A 122 11.08 17.48 16.37
N SER A 123 10.43 17.71 15.30
CA SER A 123 9.61 18.87 15.21
C SER A 123 8.50 18.79 16.16
N GLU A 124 8.06 17.60 16.51
CA GLU A 124 7.05 17.62 17.43
C GLU A 124 7.55 17.85 18.75
N SER A 125 8.68 17.56 19.05
CA SER A 125 9.08 17.78 20.37
C SER A 125 9.46 19.17 20.59
N GLU A 126 9.73 19.95 19.63
CA GLU A 126 10.08 21.16 19.88
C GLU A 126 9.13 21.99 19.86
N HIS A 127 8.41 21.88 20.02
CA HIS A 127 7.51 22.84 20.09
C HIS A 127 6.71 22.63 21.02
#